data_3b37e834a85eac95315493b90fc975a3
#
_entry.id   3b37e834a85eac95315493b90fc975a3
#
_cell.length_a   1.000
_cell.length_b   1.000
_cell.length_c   1.000
_cell.angle_alpha   90.00
_cell.angle_beta   90.00
_cell.angle_gamma   90.00
#
_symmetry.space_group_name_H-M   'P 1'
#
loop_
_entity.id
_entity.type
_entity.pdbx_description
1 polymer ?
#
loop_
_entity_poly.entity_id
_entity_poly.type
_entity_poly.pdbx_seq_one_letter_code
_entity_poly.pdbx_strand_id
1 'polypeptide(L)'
;MSLKPLFHQAIQNALLTLDLKESDLPNYTIEAPKDPSHGDLSTNIAMVSAKAAKEAPQSIAAKLADALRTQSDLFSDIGVAGPGFINIRFKSSMYHQEMKELAEHADVFGRNKAFDGKKIILEFVSANPTGPLTVGHGRNAVLGDTMARLYEWCGATVTREYYFNNAGRQMRMLGESVKARYAQQLGKEAELPEGGYEGEYISEIAATLVEGHGNALLGEEGEGVFKEAAEKTILEDITRTLDRMQVKMDSFFNEQSLYENKAIYDVVEKLNEKGLVYQKDGAVWFATSQLGKDKDTVLIKKSGEPTYRLPDIAYHRDKLDRGFDLCIDIFGADHIDTYPDVLRGIDVLGYDANKIDVLVYQFVTLVKDGKPYKMSTRKANFVTLDELMNEVGSDVTRFFFLMRSPSTHLEFDVAQAKEASDKNPVFYLQYAHARIQSVLRKVSEELGENRSGDVEWSTLEHEAEHSLMKKLFFFPDVIETAARAKEPHKVITYLQETAQEFTHFYHECRIMGEPKNVMASRAKLAEVTATVLKNGLSLLGVEAPESM
;
A
#
# COMPACT_ATOMS: atom_id res chain seq x y z
N MET A 1 -13.09 -5.06 17.23
CA MET A 1 -12.00 -5.29 18.18
C MET A 1 -11.15 -6.47 17.73
N SER A 2 -9.92 -6.61 18.19
CA SER A 2 -9.09 -7.79 17.93
C SER A 2 -9.04 -8.65 19.19
N LEU A 3 -8.91 -9.98 19.04
CA LEU A 3 -8.74 -10.90 20.19
C LEU A 3 -7.34 -10.80 20.83
N LYS A 4 -6.34 -10.28 20.10
CA LYS A 4 -4.98 -10.14 20.63
C LYS A 4 -4.85 -9.24 21.86
N PRO A 5 -5.48 -8.05 21.91
CA PRO A 5 -5.46 -7.20 23.11
C PRO A 5 -6.00 -7.90 24.37
N LEU A 6 -7.02 -8.74 24.23
CA LEU A 6 -7.56 -9.52 25.34
C LEU A 6 -6.54 -10.51 25.87
N PHE A 7 -5.89 -11.24 24.97
CA PHE A 7 -4.84 -12.18 25.35
C PHE A 7 -3.60 -11.46 25.89
N HIS A 8 -3.20 -10.34 25.30
CA HIS A 8 -2.11 -9.51 25.80
C HIS A 8 -2.33 -9.04 27.23
N GLN A 9 -3.53 -8.53 27.54
CA GLN A 9 -3.88 -8.11 28.90
C GLN A 9 -3.85 -9.30 29.88
N ALA A 10 -4.32 -10.46 29.45
CA ALA A 10 -4.25 -11.68 30.28
C ALA A 10 -2.80 -12.11 30.54
N ILE A 11 -1.91 -12.01 29.54
CA ILE A 11 -0.48 -12.26 29.70
C ILE A 11 0.12 -11.27 30.72
N GLN A 12 -0.18 -9.97 30.60
CA GLN A 12 0.31 -8.97 31.55
C GLN A 12 -0.07 -9.32 32.98
N ASN A 13 -1.33 -9.68 33.20
CA ASN A 13 -1.81 -10.10 34.53
C ASN A 13 -1.10 -11.37 35.02
N ALA A 14 -0.84 -12.34 34.11
CA ALA A 14 -0.13 -13.58 34.46
C ALA A 14 1.35 -13.32 34.79
N LEU A 15 2.03 -12.42 34.09
CA LEU A 15 3.41 -12.03 34.39
C LEU A 15 3.56 -11.44 35.79
N LEU A 16 2.59 -10.63 36.23
CA LEU A 16 2.59 -10.05 37.58
C LEU A 16 2.58 -11.12 38.68
N THR A 17 1.96 -12.29 38.44
CA THR A 17 1.98 -13.41 39.41
C THR A 17 3.34 -14.08 39.56
N LEU A 18 4.26 -13.81 38.63
CA LEU A 18 5.63 -14.33 38.62
C LEU A 18 6.66 -13.23 38.97
N ASP A 19 6.22 -12.08 39.49
CA ASP A 19 7.05 -10.90 39.74
C ASP A 19 7.84 -10.41 38.50
N LEU A 20 7.31 -10.65 37.29
CA LEU A 20 7.87 -10.19 36.03
C LEU A 20 7.12 -8.96 35.51
N LYS A 21 7.85 -7.97 35.04
CA LYS A 21 7.27 -6.80 34.36
C LYS A 21 7.54 -6.91 32.86
N GLU A 22 6.51 -6.70 32.07
CA GLU A 22 6.62 -6.73 30.60
C GLU A 22 7.68 -5.76 30.08
N SER A 23 7.81 -4.57 30.69
CA SER A 23 8.81 -3.56 30.35
C SER A 23 10.27 -4.05 30.42
N ASP A 24 10.52 -5.09 31.19
CA ASP A 24 11.87 -5.65 31.42
C ASP A 24 12.16 -6.84 30.51
N LEU A 25 11.20 -7.21 29.65
CA LEU A 25 11.30 -8.34 28.74
C LEU A 25 11.57 -7.90 27.28
N PRO A 26 12.26 -8.73 26.49
CA PRO A 26 12.31 -8.53 25.05
C PRO A 26 10.90 -8.61 24.42
N ASN A 27 10.75 -8.05 23.23
CA ASN A 27 9.51 -8.16 22.47
C ASN A 27 9.12 -9.64 22.27
N TYR A 28 7.85 -9.95 22.45
CA TYR A 28 7.29 -11.27 22.20
C TYR A 28 6.15 -11.20 21.17
N THR A 29 5.75 -12.34 20.66
CA THR A 29 4.70 -12.44 19.64
C THR A 29 3.41 -13.00 20.22
N ILE A 30 2.28 -12.52 19.68
CA ILE A 30 0.95 -13.11 19.83
C ILE A 30 0.42 -13.30 18.42
N GLU A 31 0.29 -14.55 17.99
CA GLU A 31 -0.05 -14.91 16.62
C GLU A 31 -1.05 -16.06 16.56
N ALA A 32 -1.82 -16.15 15.48
CA ALA A 32 -2.55 -17.39 15.21
C ALA A 32 -1.57 -18.54 14.95
N PRO A 33 -1.72 -19.70 15.59
CA PRO A 33 -0.88 -20.85 15.32
C PRO A 33 -1.05 -21.31 13.87
N LYS A 34 0.02 -21.84 13.27
CA LYS A 34 -0.02 -22.37 11.89
C LYS A 34 -0.99 -23.53 11.73
N ASP A 35 -1.11 -24.36 12.76
CA ASP A 35 -2.07 -25.46 12.83
C ASP A 35 -3.23 -25.04 13.73
N PRO A 36 -4.46 -24.91 13.20
CA PRO A 36 -5.63 -24.53 13.98
C PRO A 36 -5.96 -25.46 15.15
N SER A 37 -5.50 -26.71 15.13
CA SER A 37 -5.66 -27.65 16.25
C SER A 37 -4.98 -27.17 17.53
N HIS A 38 -3.96 -26.32 17.42
CA HIS A 38 -3.23 -25.74 18.55
C HIS A 38 -3.97 -24.59 19.26
N GLY A 39 -5.12 -24.17 18.78
CA GLY A 39 -5.92 -23.13 19.43
C GLY A 39 -6.16 -21.89 18.55
N ASP A 40 -6.50 -20.78 19.19
CA ASP A 40 -6.87 -19.54 18.52
C ASP A 40 -5.68 -18.58 18.42
N LEU A 41 -4.89 -18.49 19.50
CA LEU A 41 -3.67 -17.69 19.59
C LEU A 41 -2.55 -18.45 20.28
N SER A 42 -1.34 -18.11 19.92
CA SER A 42 -0.09 -18.62 20.48
C SER A 42 0.84 -17.49 20.86
N THR A 43 1.63 -17.65 21.93
CA THR A 43 2.66 -16.69 22.31
C THR A 43 3.97 -17.39 22.69
N ASN A 44 5.09 -16.69 22.43
CA ASN A 44 6.43 -17.12 22.82
C ASN A 44 6.92 -16.43 24.11
N ILE A 45 6.02 -15.81 24.88
CA ILE A 45 6.36 -15.01 26.07
C ILE A 45 7.25 -15.76 27.07
N ALA A 46 7.02 -17.05 27.31
CA ALA A 46 7.82 -17.82 28.23
C ALA A 46 9.27 -17.98 27.77
N MET A 47 9.51 -18.07 26.46
CA MET A 47 10.86 -18.17 25.90
C MET A 47 11.64 -16.87 26.07
N VAL A 48 11.02 -15.73 25.82
CA VAL A 48 11.69 -14.42 25.98
C VAL A 48 11.89 -14.05 27.46
N SER A 49 11.04 -14.57 28.35
CA SER A 49 11.13 -14.34 29.81
C SER A 49 12.20 -15.21 30.48
N ALA A 50 12.72 -16.23 29.84
CA ALA A 50 13.62 -17.23 30.45
C ALA A 50 14.86 -16.62 31.11
N LYS A 51 15.47 -15.63 30.46
CA LYS A 51 16.66 -14.93 30.98
C LYS A 51 16.33 -14.07 32.22
N ALA A 52 15.22 -13.36 32.19
CA ALA A 52 14.79 -12.49 33.30
C ALA A 52 14.36 -13.32 34.50
N ALA A 53 13.59 -14.37 34.29
CA ALA A 53 13.15 -15.31 35.33
C ALA A 53 14.26 -16.26 35.82
N LYS A 54 15.38 -16.39 35.10
CA LYS A 54 16.46 -17.35 35.37
C LYS A 54 15.97 -18.80 35.48
N GLU A 55 15.02 -19.15 34.64
CA GLU A 55 14.32 -20.45 34.66
C GLU A 55 14.14 -20.97 33.22
N ALA A 56 13.94 -22.29 33.08
CA ALA A 56 13.73 -22.89 31.76
C ALA A 56 12.39 -22.43 31.14
N PRO A 57 12.32 -22.16 29.83
CA PRO A 57 11.11 -21.67 29.16
C PRO A 57 9.88 -22.55 29.39
N GLN A 58 10.03 -23.87 29.38
CA GLN A 58 8.91 -24.79 29.62
C GLN A 58 8.34 -24.68 31.04
N SER A 59 9.19 -24.45 32.06
CA SER A 59 8.74 -24.23 33.44
C SER A 59 7.99 -22.91 33.57
N ILE A 60 8.49 -21.86 32.94
CA ILE A 60 7.80 -20.55 32.91
C ILE A 60 6.47 -20.68 32.17
N ALA A 61 6.44 -21.37 31.02
CA ALA A 61 5.23 -21.61 30.27
C ALA A 61 4.15 -22.33 31.10
N ALA A 62 4.54 -23.34 31.87
CA ALA A 62 3.62 -24.03 32.78
C ALA A 62 3.03 -23.11 33.84
N LYS A 63 3.87 -22.29 34.50
CA LYS A 63 3.43 -21.33 35.51
C LYS A 63 2.52 -20.24 34.92
N LEU A 64 2.88 -19.71 33.75
CA LEU A 64 2.04 -18.71 33.05
C LEU A 64 0.70 -19.33 32.61
N ALA A 65 0.72 -20.58 32.09
CA ALA A 65 -0.50 -21.29 31.74
C ALA A 65 -1.41 -21.50 32.97
N ASP A 66 -0.86 -21.82 34.14
CA ASP A 66 -1.62 -21.95 35.38
C ASP A 66 -2.19 -20.61 35.82
N ALA A 67 -1.41 -19.52 35.73
CA ALA A 67 -1.89 -18.16 36.03
C ALA A 67 -2.99 -17.71 35.05
N LEU A 68 -2.87 -18.02 33.76
CA LEU A 68 -3.91 -17.75 32.76
C LEU A 68 -5.19 -18.56 33.04
N ARG A 69 -5.10 -19.80 33.55
CA ARG A 69 -6.26 -20.61 33.93
C ARG A 69 -7.06 -19.99 35.08
N THR A 70 -6.43 -19.19 35.93
CA THR A 70 -7.17 -18.44 36.98
C THR A 70 -8.06 -17.35 36.38
N GLN A 71 -7.81 -16.93 35.13
CA GLN A 71 -8.65 -16.01 34.35
C GLN A 71 -9.70 -16.80 33.54
N SER A 72 -10.44 -17.69 34.21
CA SER A 72 -11.27 -18.75 33.63
C SER A 72 -12.42 -18.25 32.73
N ASP A 73 -12.78 -16.96 32.77
CA ASP A 73 -13.88 -16.43 31.96
C ASP A 73 -13.50 -16.18 30.50
N LEU A 74 -12.21 -16.16 30.18
CA LEU A 74 -11.72 -15.89 28.83
C LEU A 74 -11.50 -17.17 28.02
N PHE A 75 -10.90 -18.19 28.61
CA PHE A 75 -10.34 -19.32 27.88
C PHE A 75 -11.09 -20.63 28.15
N SER A 76 -11.30 -21.42 27.08
CA SER A 76 -11.81 -22.79 27.16
C SER A 76 -10.68 -23.82 27.28
N ASP A 77 -9.50 -23.50 26.71
CA ASP A 77 -8.32 -24.35 26.76
C ASP A 77 -7.04 -23.53 26.78
N ILE A 78 -6.02 -24.02 27.51
CA ILE A 78 -4.68 -23.44 27.57
C ILE A 78 -3.67 -24.57 27.57
N GLY A 79 -2.87 -24.66 26.51
CA GLY A 79 -1.85 -25.67 26.31
C GLY A 79 -0.44 -25.08 26.26
N VAL A 80 0.55 -25.92 26.66
CA VAL A 80 1.97 -25.58 26.47
C VAL A 80 2.52 -26.52 25.40
N ALA A 81 3.22 -26.00 24.40
CA ALA A 81 3.74 -26.76 23.28
C ALA A 81 5.22 -26.45 23.00
N GLY A 82 5.94 -27.44 22.47
CA GLY A 82 7.32 -27.27 22.03
C GLY A 82 8.26 -26.70 23.09
N PRO A 83 9.13 -25.72 22.76
CA PRO A 83 10.12 -25.20 23.68
C PRO A 83 9.56 -24.21 24.71
N GLY A 84 8.24 -24.00 24.78
CA GLY A 84 7.62 -23.06 25.71
C GLY A 84 6.61 -22.11 25.06
N PHE A 85 6.02 -22.49 23.94
CA PHE A 85 4.85 -21.77 23.40
C PHE A 85 3.63 -22.00 24.30
N ILE A 86 2.85 -20.96 24.54
CA ILE A 86 1.56 -21.05 25.22
C ILE A 86 0.48 -20.83 24.17
N ASN A 87 -0.36 -21.82 24.00
CA ASN A 87 -1.49 -21.81 23.08
C ASN A 87 -2.79 -21.65 23.86
N ILE A 88 -3.70 -20.82 23.36
CA ILE A 88 -5.00 -20.60 24.01
C ILE A 88 -6.15 -20.83 23.04
N ARG A 89 -7.29 -21.21 23.59
CA ARG A 89 -8.58 -21.21 22.91
C ARG A 89 -9.56 -20.40 23.74
N PHE A 90 -10.23 -19.43 23.11
CA PHE A 90 -11.27 -18.66 23.78
C PHE A 90 -12.54 -19.45 23.99
N LYS A 91 -13.36 -19.06 24.97
CA LYS A 91 -14.73 -19.58 25.12
C LYS A 91 -15.63 -19.04 24.01
N SER A 92 -16.62 -19.82 23.57
CA SER A 92 -17.62 -19.38 22.59
C SER A 92 -18.32 -18.09 23.00
N SER A 93 -18.61 -17.93 24.31
CA SER A 93 -19.22 -16.70 24.84
C SER A 93 -18.42 -15.43 24.57
N MET A 94 -17.08 -15.52 24.47
CA MET A 94 -16.23 -14.38 24.11
C MET A 94 -16.44 -13.98 22.65
N TYR A 95 -16.52 -14.95 21.75
CA TYR A 95 -16.82 -14.67 20.35
C TYR A 95 -18.19 -14.00 20.19
N HIS A 96 -19.21 -14.49 20.91
CA HIS A 96 -20.55 -13.92 20.86
C HIS A 96 -20.60 -12.47 21.36
N GLN A 97 -19.87 -12.17 22.45
CA GLN A 97 -19.79 -10.82 23.00
C GLN A 97 -19.09 -9.87 22.01
N GLU A 98 -17.91 -10.27 21.52
CA GLU A 98 -17.12 -9.45 20.60
C GLU A 98 -17.85 -9.27 19.25
N MET A 99 -18.58 -10.30 18.77
CA MET A 99 -19.38 -10.19 17.54
C MET A 99 -20.52 -9.18 17.68
N LYS A 100 -21.11 -9.03 18.86
CA LYS A 100 -22.13 -8.01 19.10
C LYS A 100 -21.55 -6.62 18.92
N GLU A 101 -20.42 -6.33 19.54
CA GLU A 101 -19.73 -5.04 19.41
C GLU A 101 -19.24 -4.79 17.96
N LEU A 102 -18.70 -5.84 17.32
CA LEU A 102 -18.26 -5.74 15.92
C LEU A 102 -19.44 -5.41 15.00
N ALA A 103 -20.59 -6.05 15.20
CA ALA A 103 -21.76 -5.84 14.37
C ALA A 103 -22.36 -4.42 14.49
N GLU A 104 -22.15 -3.74 15.63
CA GLU A 104 -22.58 -2.34 15.83
C GLU A 104 -21.66 -1.34 15.12
N HIS A 105 -20.40 -1.72 14.83
CA HIS A 105 -19.37 -0.85 14.27
C HIS A 105 -18.70 -1.46 13.04
N ALA A 106 -19.40 -2.32 12.30
CA ALA A 106 -18.82 -3.10 11.21
C ALA A 106 -18.26 -2.24 10.07
N ASP A 107 -18.86 -1.09 9.77
CA ASP A 107 -18.45 -0.15 8.73
C ASP A 107 -17.08 0.49 8.97
N VAL A 108 -16.65 0.60 10.22
CA VAL A 108 -15.32 1.10 10.62
C VAL A 108 -14.42 0.01 11.18
N PHE A 109 -14.88 -1.23 11.17
CA PHE A 109 -14.13 -2.36 11.71
C PHE A 109 -12.86 -2.62 10.88
N GLY A 110 -11.76 -2.80 11.57
CA GLY A 110 -10.40 -2.85 11.01
C GLY A 110 -9.59 -1.60 11.32
N ARG A 111 -10.23 -0.47 11.61
CA ARG A 111 -9.51 0.73 12.06
C ARG A 111 -8.85 0.48 13.42
N ASN A 112 -7.61 0.98 13.54
CA ASN A 112 -6.84 0.88 14.77
C ASN A 112 -6.01 2.15 15.00
N LYS A 113 -5.24 2.18 16.07
CA LYS A 113 -4.44 3.35 16.48
C LYS A 113 -2.93 3.11 16.40
N ALA A 114 -2.48 2.17 15.58
CA ALA A 114 -1.07 1.80 15.48
C ALA A 114 -0.15 2.95 15.03
N PHE A 115 -0.70 3.92 14.32
CA PHE A 115 -0.03 5.14 13.85
C PHE A 115 -0.77 6.42 14.27
N ASP A 116 -1.56 6.36 15.36
CA ASP A 116 -2.33 7.50 15.84
C ASP A 116 -1.44 8.71 16.12
N GLY A 117 -1.86 9.88 15.66
CA GLY A 117 -1.12 11.13 15.79
C GLY A 117 0.13 11.27 14.92
N LYS A 118 0.49 10.26 14.10
CA LYS A 118 1.62 10.33 13.17
C LYS A 118 1.24 11.08 11.90
N LYS A 119 2.13 11.96 11.45
CA LYS A 119 2.09 12.62 10.16
C LYS A 119 3.02 11.89 9.20
N ILE A 120 2.46 11.28 8.16
CA ILE A 120 3.21 10.47 7.19
C ILE A 120 3.09 11.12 5.82
N ILE A 121 4.21 11.24 5.10
CA ILE A 121 4.21 11.58 3.69
C ILE A 121 4.62 10.36 2.88
N LEU A 122 3.85 10.06 1.82
CA LEU A 122 4.20 9.06 0.83
C LEU A 122 4.46 9.74 -0.51
N GLU A 123 5.66 9.57 -1.02
CA GLU A 123 6.01 9.96 -2.38
C GLU A 123 5.90 8.74 -3.30
N PHE A 124 5.13 8.89 -4.37
CA PHE A 124 4.93 7.81 -5.32
C PHE A 124 4.47 8.32 -6.70
N VAL A 125 4.54 7.46 -7.71
CA VAL A 125 4.46 7.75 -9.15
C VAL A 125 5.66 8.56 -9.60
N SER A 126 5.74 9.82 -9.26
CA SER A 126 6.88 10.76 -9.47
C SER A 126 7.48 10.66 -10.89
N ALA A 127 6.63 10.55 -11.91
CA ALA A 127 7.02 10.52 -13.31
C ALA A 127 7.16 11.95 -13.85
N ASN A 128 8.23 12.20 -14.62
CA ASN A 128 8.36 13.48 -15.32
C ASN A 128 7.25 13.63 -16.38
N PRO A 129 6.75 14.84 -16.62
CA PRO A 129 5.65 15.09 -17.57
C PRO A 129 6.13 15.03 -19.03
N THR A 130 6.66 13.89 -19.44
CA THR A 130 7.20 13.65 -20.77
C THR A 130 6.34 12.71 -21.63
N GLY A 131 5.28 12.16 -21.07
CA GLY A 131 4.33 11.27 -21.75
C GLY A 131 3.36 10.57 -20.82
N PRO A 132 2.46 9.73 -21.34
CA PRO A 132 1.45 9.02 -20.58
C PRO A 132 2.09 8.02 -19.61
N LEU A 133 1.37 7.71 -18.51
CA LEU A 133 1.81 6.75 -17.51
C LEU A 133 1.91 5.34 -18.12
N THR A 134 3.00 4.64 -17.81
CA THR A 134 3.23 3.25 -18.18
C THR A 134 2.62 2.27 -17.17
N VAL A 135 2.56 0.99 -17.52
CA VAL A 135 2.17 -0.10 -16.61
C VAL A 135 3.03 -0.12 -15.33
N GLY A 136 4.32 0.19 -15.44
CA GLY A 136 5.23 0.29 -14.28
C GLY A 136 4.85 1.40 -13.31
N HIS A 137 4.50 2.58 -13.84
CA HIS A 137 3.96 3.69 -13.04
C HIS A 137 2.63 3.30 -12.37
N GLY A 138 1.80 2.49 -13.03
CA GLY A 138 0.56 1.97 -12.46
C GLY A 138 0.78 1.13 -11.20
N ARG A 139 1.77 0.23 -11.20
CA ARG A 139 2.10 -0.55 -9.98
C ARG A 139 2.55 0.35 -8.84
N ASN A 140 3.41 1.33 -9.13
CA ASN A 140 3.85 2.33 -8.16
C ASN A 140 2.65 3.10 -7.57
N ALA A 141 1.77 3.62 -8.43
CA ALA A 141 0.59 4.37 -8.03
C ALA A 141 -0.32 3.58 -7.09
N VAL A 142 -0.59 2.32 -7.43
CA VAL A 142 -1.47 1.45 -6.63
C VAL A 142 -0.84 1.07 -5.30
N LEU A 143 0.46 0.78 -5.28
CA LEU A 143 1.20 0.53 -4.03
C LEU A 143 1.14 1.74 -3.11
N GLY A 144 1.42 2.94 -3.64
CA GLY A 144 1.41 4.19 -2.87
C GLY A 144 0.04 4.52 -2.29
N ASP A 145 -1.00 4.49 -3.11
CA ASP A 145 -2.36 4.78 -2.68
C ASP A 145 -2.87 3.76 -1.64
N THR A 146 -2.59 2.46 -1.85
CA THR A 146 -3.01 1.42 -0.90
C THR A 146 -2.27 1.55 0.43
N MET A 147 -0.97 1.86 0.41
CA MET A 147 -0.20 2.13 1.64
C MET A 147 -0.74 3.35 2.37
N ALA A 148 -1.09 4.41 1.65
CA ALA A 148 -1.71 5.60 2.24
C ALA A 148 -3.02 5.25 2.97
N ARG A 149 -3.92 4.50 2.32
CA ARG A 149 -5.18 4.03 2.91
C ARG A 149 -4.96 3.16 4.15
N LEU A 150 -3.96 2.27 4.12
CA LEU A 150 -3.61 1.43 5.27
C LEU A 150 -3.15 2.27 6.46
N TYR A 151 -2.28 3.27 6.26
CA TYR A 151 -1.83 4.16 7.33
C TYR A 151 -2.96 5.03 7.88
N GLU A 152 -3.85 5.54 7.02
CA GLU A 152 -5.05 6.27 7.44
C GLU A 152 -5.99 5.41 8.30
N TRP A 153 -6.16 4.13 7.95
CA TRP A 153 -6.93 3.19 8.76
C TRP A 153 -6.27 2.86 10.10
N CYS A 154 -4.96 2.96 10.16
CA CYS A 154 -4.17 2.83 11.39
C CYS A 154 -4.04 4.14 12.20
N GLY A 155 -4.78 5.20 11.83
CA GLY A 155 -4.88 6.45 12.59
C GLY A 155 -3.90 7.55 12.20
N ALA A 156 -3.08 7.35 11.16
CA ALA A 156 -2.16 8.37 10.68
C ALA A 156 -2.87 9.49 9.89
N THR A 157 -2.28 10.68 9.90
CA THR A 157 -2.56 11.73 8.92
C THR A 157 -1.58 11.58 7.77
N VAL A 158 -2.08 11.30 6.57
CA VAL A 158 -1.25 10.99 5.40
C VAL A 158 -1.31 12.11 4.38
N THR A 159 -0.15 12.43 3.79
CA THR A 159 -0.01 13.29 2.62
C THR A 159 0.54 12.46 1.46
N ARG A 160 -0.16 12.43 0.33
CA ARG A 160 0.24 11.80 -0.93
C ARG A 160 0.92 12.85 -1.78
N GLU A 161 2.19 12.69 -2.07
CA GLU A 161 2.98 13.66 -2.83
C GLU A 161 3.51 13.08 -4.13
N TYR A 162 3.38 13.86 -5.18
CA TYR A 162 3.92 13.60 -6.51
C TYR A 162 5.09 14.55 -6.75
N TYR A 163 6.31 14.02 -6.91
CA TYR A 163 7.49 14.78 -7.28
C TYR A 163 7.68 14.75 -8.79
N PHE A 164 7.98 15.89 -9.41
CA PHE A 164 8.27 15.96 -10.83
C PHE A 164 9.32 17.01 -11.17
N ASN A 165 10.01 16.79 -12.30
CA ASN A 165 10.94 17.75 -12.85
C ASN A 165 10.44 18.21 -14.22
N ASN A 166 10.10 19.49 -14.33
CA ASN A 166 9.67 20.14 -15.57
C ASN A 166 10.79 20.98 -16.22
N ALA A 167 12.03 20.73 -15.84
CA ALA A 167 13.23 21.39 -16.37
C ALA A 167 14.19 20.39 -17.05
N GLY A 168 15.31 20.90 -17.52
CA GLY A 168 16.39 20.09 -18.04
C GLY A 168 16.17 19.55 -19.44
N ARG A 169 17.05 18.58 -19.84
CA ARG A 169 17.14 18.10 -21.23
C ARG A 169 15.86 17.43 -21.72
N GLN A 170 15.18 16.64 -20.88
CA GLN A 170 13.97 15.92 -21.30
C GLN A 170 12.85 16.87 -21.69
N MET A 171 12.64 17.92 -20.90
CA MET A 171 11.59 18.91 -21.18
C MET A 171 11.91 19.78 -22.39
N ARG A 172 13.20 20.13 -22.62
CA ARG A 172 13.62 20.79 -23.87
C ARG A 172 13.33 19.92 -25.09
N MET A 173 13.73 18.64 -25.05
CA MET A 173 13.47 17.68 -26.13
C MET A 173 11.98 17.48 -26.39
N LEU A 174 11.14 17.51 -25.33
CA LEU A 174 9.70 17.44 -25.47
C LEU A 174 9.14 18.65 -26.23
N GLY A 175 9.51 19.86 -25.82
CA GLY A 175 9.09 21.08 -26.50
C GLY A 175 9.53 21.14 -27.97
N GLU A 176 10.77 20.76 -28.27
CA GLU A 176 11.26 20.68 -29.65
C GLU A 176 10.52 19.61 -30.47
N SER A 177 10.13 18.49 -29.87
CA SER A 177 9.32 17.46 -30.53
C SER A 177 7.92 17.98 -30.91
N VAL A 178 7.27 18.70 -30.00
CA VAL A 178 5.96 19.32 -30.27
C VAL A 178 6.07 20.40 -31.35
N LYS A 179 7.11 21.26 -31.30
CA LYS A 179 7.40 22.27 -32.32
C LYS A 179 7.58 21.63 -33.72
N ALA A 180 8.34 20.54 -33.80
CA ALA A 180 8.52 19.84 -35.08
C ALA A 180 7.20 19.30 -35.64
N ARG A 181 6.36 18.67 -34.81
CA ARG A 181 5.02 18.21 -35.21
C ARG A 181 4.08 19.34 -35.60
N TYR A 182 4.14 20.46 -34.89
CA TYR A 182 3.38 21.66 -35.22
C TYR A 182 3.74 22.19 -36.63
N ALA A 183 5.03 22.32 -36.94
CA ALA A 183 5.48 22.74 -38.24
C ALA A 183 5.08 21.77 -39.37
N GLN A 184 5.21 20.45 -39.14
CA GLN A 184 4.78 19.39 -40.08
C GLN A 184 3.28 19.49 -40.38
N GLN A 185 2.43 19.70 -39.40
CA GLN A 185 0.96 19.84 -39.59
C GLN A 185 0.58 21.09 -40.39
N LEU A 186 1.42 22.12 -40.36
CA LEU A 186 1.27 23.32 -41.19
C LEU A 186 1.93 23.20 -42.59
N GLY A 187 2.34 21.97 -42.96
CA GLY A 187 2.94 21.70 -44.28
C GLY A 187 4.39 22.18 -44.43
N LYS A 188 5.10 22.42 -43.33
CA LYS A 188 6.52 22.77 -43.32
C LYS A 188 7.39 21.55 -43.16
N GLU A 189 8.55 21.57 -43.80
CA GLU A 189 9.59 20.56 -43.56
C GLU A 189 10.18 20.80 -42.15
N ALA A 190 10.10 19.80 -41.29
CA ALA A 190 10.71 19.77 -39.95
C ALA A 190 11.03 18.34 -39.58
N GLU A 191 12.21 18.13 -39.03
CA GLU A 191 12.64 16.84 -38.47
C GLU A 191 12.47 16.82 -36.97
N LEU A 192 12.13 15.64 -36.42
CA LEU A 192 12.14 15.46 -34.96
C LEU A 192 13.58 15.54 -34.46
N PRO A 193 13.81 16.14 -33.27
CA PRO A 193 15.16 16.17 -32.71
C PRO A 193 15.67 14.76 -32.41
N GLU A 194 16.97 14.54 -32.51
CA GLU A 194 17.58 13.25 -32.19
C GLU A 194 17.31 12.86 -30.74
N GLY A 195 16.70 11.71 -30.51
CA GLY A 195 16.20 11.27 -29.18
C GLY A 195 14.96 11.99 -28.71
N GLY A 196 14.22 12.65 -29.62
CA GLY A 196 12.95 13.29 -29.33
C GLY A 196 11.80 12.31 -29.09
N TYR A 197 10.65 12.86 -28.74
CA TYR A 197 9.45 12.09 -28.45
C TYR A 197 8.60 11.92 -29.72
N GLU A 198 8.27 10.65 -30.05
CA GLU A 198 7.60 10.30 -31.32
C GLU A 198 6.12 9.91 -31.14
N GLY A 199 5.65 9.72 -29.90
CA GLY A 199 4.31 9.24 -29.60
C GLY A 199 3.20 10.08 -30.23
N GLU A 200 2.05 9.46 -30.49
CA GLU A 200 0.88 10.13 -31.09
C GLU A 200 0.42 11.33 -30.26
N TYR A 201 0.55 11.28 -28.92
CA TYR A 201 0.24 12.39 -28.02
C TYR A 201 0.99 13.69 -28.34
N ILE A 202 2.22 13.60 -28.89
CA ILE A 202 2.98 14.79 -29.35
C ILE A 202 2.26 15.46 -30.54
N SER A 203 1.74 14.63 -31.46
CA SER A 203 0.98 15.14 -32.62
C SER A 203 -0.38 15.70 -32.20
N GLU A 204 -1.03 15.12 -31.19
CA GLU A 204 -2.29 15.63 -30.62
C GLU A 204 -2.09 17.01 -29.97
N ILE A 205 -1.01 17.18 -29.17
CA ILE A 205 -0.65 18.47 -28.58
C ILE A 205 -0.37 19.52 -29.65
N ALA A 206 0.40 19.15 -30.67
CA ALA A 206 0.70 20.02 -31.81
C ALA A 206 -0.57 20.44 -32.57
N ALA A 207 -1.53 19.52 -32.77
CA ALA A 207 -2.80 19.81 -33.43
C ALA A 207 -3.63 20.84 -32.65
N THR A 208 -3.70 20.71 -31.32
CA THR A 208 -4.37 21.67 -30.45
C THR A 208 -3.76 23.08 -30.58
N LEU A 209 -2.43 23.16 -30.66
CA LEU A 209 -1.74 24.42 -30.87
C LEU A 209 -2.00 25.00 -32.27
N VAL A 210 -2.06 24.16 -33.32
CA VAL A 210 -2.42 24.60 -34.69
C VAL A 210 -3.85 25.14 -34.70
N GLU A 211 -4.80 24.48 -34.05
CA GLU A 211 -6.19 24.93 -33.97
C GLU A 211 -6.31 26.29 -33.26
N GLY A 212 -5.57 26.47 -32.16
CA GLY A 212 -5.63 27.70 -31.35
C GLY A 212 -4.85 28.89 -31.92
N HIS A 213 -3.75 28.65 -32.62
CA HIS A 213 -2.77 29.67 -33.00
C HIS A 213 -2.48 29.75 -34.49
N GLY A 214 -2.97 28.84 -35.32
CA GLY A 214 -2.68 28.81 -36.77
C GLY A 214 -1.17 28.78 -37.06
N ASN A 215 -0.67 29.76 -37.79
CA ASN A 215 0.75 29.89 -38.16
C ASN A 215 1.56 30.77 -37.17
N ALA A 216 0.93 31.32 -36.13
CA ALA A 216 1.55 32.35 -35.29
C ALA A 216 2.79 31.90 -34.53
N LEU A 217 2.89 30.59 -34.21
CA LEU A 217 3.99 30.05 -33.42
C LEU A 217 5.16 29.48 -34.25
N LEU A 218 5.16 29.63 -35.59
CA LEU A 218 6.24 29.09 -36.45
C LEU A 218 7.64 29.65 -36.14
N GLY A 219 7.72 30.84 -35.53
CA GLY A 219 8.97 31.51 -35.15
C GLY A 219 9.39 31.28 -33.70
N GLU A 220 8.57 30.63 -32.89
CA GLU A 220 8.83 30.46 -31.46
C GLU A 220 9.80 29.29 -31.20
N GLU A 221 10.49 29.33 -30.06
CA GLU A 221 11.40 28.27 -29.62
C GLU A 221 10.67 27.14 -28.91
N GLY A 222 11.23 25.92 -28.94
CA GLY A 222 10.65 24.75 -28.29
C GLY A 222 10.52 24.86 -26.76
N GLU A 223 11.43 25.59 -26.11
CA GLU A 223 11.45 25.79 -24.64
C GLU A 223 10.34 26.74 -24.14
N GLY A 224 9.68 27.51 -25.00
CA GLY A 224 8.58 28.39 -24.63
C GLY A 224 7.21 27.69 -24.67
N VAL A 225 6.32 28.26 -25.48
CA VAL A 225 4.90 27.87 -25.59
C VAL A 225 4.70 26.37 -25.87
N PHE A 226 5.59 25.73 -26.64
CA PHE A 226 5.47 24.30 -26.97
C PHE A 226 5.74 23.41 -25.76
N LYS A 227 6.78 23.69 -24.97
CA LYS A 227 7.07 22.98 -23.73
C LYS A 227 5.95 23.18 -22.71
N GLU A 228 5.48 24.42 -22.51
CA GLU A 228 4.42 24.73 -21.57
C GLU A 228 3.10 24.03 -21.93
N ALA A 229 2.74 24.02 -23.20
CA ALA A 229 1.56 23.30 -23.69
C ALA A 229 1.69 21.79 -23.48
N ALA A 230 2.86 21.22 -23.77
CA ALA A 230 3.13 19.81 -23.56
C ALA A 230 3.06 19.42 -22.07
N GLU A 231 3.74 20.16 -21.20
CA GLU A 231 3.72 19.94 -19.76
C GLU A 231 2.29 19.95 -19.22
N LYS A 232 1.53 20.99 -19.54
CA LYS A 232 0.14 21.13 -19.10
C LYS A 232 -0.71 19.93 -19.54
N THR A 233 -0.70 19.63 -20.84
CA THR A 233 -1.52 18.56 -21.41
C THR A 233 -1.16 17.18 -20.83
N ILE A 234 0.14 16.91 -20.65
CA ILE A 234 0.60 15.63 -20.11
C ILE A 234 0.28 15.52 -18.61
N LEU A 235 0.42 16.59 -17.82
CA LEU A 235 0.01 16.57 -16.41
C LEU A 235 -1.50 16.38 -16.24
N GLU A 236 -2.31 16.98 -17.10
CA GLU A 236 -3.76 16.74 -17.14
C GLU A 236 -4.09 15.28 -17.49
N ASP A 237 -3.38 14.69 -18.46
CA ASP A 237 -3.51 13.27 -18.82
C ASP A 237 -3.11 12.35 -17.69
N ILE A 238 -1.97 12.60 -17.04
CA ILE A 238 -1.50 11.87 -15.85
C ILE A 238 -2.55 11.92 -14.74
N THR A 239 -3.06 13.12 -14.42
CA THR A 239 -4.06 13.29 -13.36
C THR A 239 -5.34 12.51 -13.68
N ARG A 240 -5.83 12.59 -14.91
CA ARG A 240 -7.00 11.84 -15.37
C ARG A 240 -6.79 10.32 -15.26
N THR A 241 -5.61 9.83 -15.64
CA THR A 241 -5.26 8.41 -15.55
C THR A 241 -5.21 7.95 -14.09
N LEU A 242 -4.65 8.77 -13.18
CA LEU A 242 -4.63 8.50 -11.74
C LEU A 242 -6.05 8.52 -11.14
N ASP A 243 -6.90 9.47 -11.54
CA ASP A 243 -8.30 9.53 -11.10
C ASP A 243 -9.09 8.27 -11.53
N ARG A 244 -8.87 7.76 -12.74
CA ARG A 244 -9.44 6.48 -13.19
C ARG A 244 -8.99 5.29 -12.33
N MET A 245 -7.78 5.35 -11.80
CA MET A 245 -7.24 4.38 -10.84
C MET A 245 -7.69 4.65 -9.40
N GLN A 246 -8.55 5.65 -9.16
CA GLN A 246 -8.94 6.12 -7.82
C GLN A 246 -7.74 6.55 -6.95
N VAL A 247 -6.69 7.04 -7.57
CA VAL A 247 -5.49 7.58 -6.93
C VAL A 247 -5.54 9.09 -6.96
N LYS A 248 -5.56 9.72 -5.79
CA LYS A 248 -5.56 11.19 -5.65
C LYS A 248 -4.28 11.65 -4.98
N MET A 249 -3.66 12.69 -5.53
CA MET A 249 -2.50 13.33 -4.92
C MET A 249 -2.95 14.56 -4.13
N ASP A 250 -2.36 14.75 -2.95
CA ASP A 250 -2.61 15.92 -2.10
C ASP A 250 -1.65 17.06 -2.44
N SER A 251 -0.47 16.72 -2.97
CA SER A 251 0.60 17.68 -3.29
C SER A 251 1.34 17.26 -4.56
N PHE A 252 1.72 18.28 -5.35
CA PHE A 252 2.64 18.17 -6.49
C PHE A 252 3.88 19.00 -6.21
N PHE A 253 5.01 18.35 -5.99
CA PHE A 253 6.27 19.01 -5.70
C PHE A 253 7.11 19.15 -6.97
N ASN A 254 7.40 20.41 -7.35
CA ASN A 254 8.23 20.68 -8.52
C ASN A 254 9.70 20.84 -8.09
N GLU A 255 10.59 20.02 -8.63
CA GLU A 255 12.04 20.09 -8.41
C GLU A 255 12.61 21.49 -8.67
N GLN A 256 12.08 22.21 -9.65
CA GLN A 256 12.52 23.56 -10.01
C GLN A 256 12.51 24.53 -8.80
N SER A 257 11.57 24.35 -7.87
CA SER A 257 11.50 25.16 -6.65
C SER A 257 12.76 25.07 -5.78
N LEU A 258 13.46 23.93 -5.79
CA LEU A 258 14.71 23.72 -5.05
C LEU A 258 15.87 24.56 -5.62
N TYR A 259 15.82 24.85 -6.92
CA TYR A 259 16.79 25.74 -7.58
C TYR A 259 16.47 27.22 -7.30
N GLU A 260 15.19 27.58 -7.41
CA GLU A 260 14.71 28.96 -7.23
C GLU A 260 14.95 29.48 -5.80
N ASN A 261 14.65 28.64 -4.80
CA ASN A 261 14.89 28.96 -3.38
C ASN A 261 16.32 28.69 -2.92
N LYS A 262 17.22 28.23 -3.81
CA LYS A 262 18.62 27.89 -3.55
C LYS A 262 18.85 26.75 -2.55
N ALA A 263 17.86 25.93 -2.28
CA ALA A 263 17.95 24.83 -1.33
C ALA A 263 19.07 23.84 -1.69
N ILE A 264 19.31 23.62 -2.99
CA ILE A 264 20.38 22.77 -3.51
C ILE A 264 21.75 23.30 -3.14
N TYR A 265 21.98 24.61 -3.28
CA TYR A 265 23.26 25.24 -2.96
C TYR A 265 23.50 25.31 -1.45
N ASP A 266 22.47 25.55 -0.66
CA ASP A 266 22.53 25.50 0.81
C ASP A 266 22.94 24.12 1.33
N VAL A 267 22.48 23.04 0.69
CA VAL A 267 22.95 21.68 1.00
C VAL A 267 24.47 21.55 0.79
N VAL A 268 24.97 22.02 -0.37
CA VAL A 268 26.43 21.95 -0.66
C VAL A 268 27.22 22.75 0.36
N GLU A 269 26.77 23.97 0.72
CA GLU A 269 27.42 24.82 1.71
C GLU A 269 27.47 24.14 3.07
N LYS A 270 26.36 23.61 3.56
CA LYS A 270 26.30 22.90 4.86
C LYS A 270 27.15 21.64 4.90
N LEU A 271 27.19 20.86 3.82
CA LEU A 271 28.09 19.70 3.71
C LEU A 271 29.55 20.13 3.67
N ASN A 272 29.89 21.30 3.07
CA ASN A 272 31.20 21.85 3.03
C ASN A 272 31.65 22.37 4.42
N GLU A 273 30.78 23.00 5.21
CA GLU A 273 31.02 23.38 6.60
C GLU A 273 31.42 22.20 7.49
N LYS A 274 30.89 21.00 7.16
CA LYS A 274 31.25 19.75 7.83
C LYS A 274 32.56 19.12 7.30
N GLY A 275 33.22 19.75 6.32
CA GLY A 275 34.46 19.25 5.72
C GLY A 275 34.27 18.04 4.80
N LEU A 276 33.03 17.80 4.32
CA LEU A 276 32.65 16.63 3.52
C LEU A 276 32.48 16.96 2.03
N VAL A 277 32.85 18.17 1.60
CA VAL A 277 32.80 18.56 0.18
C VAL A 277 34.21 18.97 -0.28
N TYR A 278 34.57 18.53 -1.49
CA TYR A 278 35.82 18.95 -2.13
C TYR A 278 35.66 19.04 -3.65
N GLN A 279 36.57 19.77 -4.28
CA GLN A 279 36.63 19.89 -5.74
C GLN A 279 37.70 18.96 -6.31
N LYS A 280 37.36 18.21 -7.37
CA LYS A 280 38.30 17.36 -8.09
C LYS A 280 37.86 17.28 -9.56
N ASP A 281 38.84 17.46 -10.47
CA ASP A 281 38.63 17.39 -11.94
C ASP A 281 37.51 18.31 -12.47
N GLY A 282 37.31 19.46 -11.80
CA GLY A 282 36.25 20.42 -12.13
C GLY A 282 34.86 20.06 -11.65
N ALA A 283 34.69 18.99 -10.89
CA ALA A 283 33.44 18.55 -10.29
C ALA A 283 33.45 18.75 -8.76
N VAL A 284 32.26 18.87 -8.16
CA VAL A 284 32.06 18.94 -6.71
C VAL A 284 31.71 17.56 -6.17
N TRP A 285 32.47 17.09 -5.20
CA TRP A 285 32.35 15.73 -4.65
C TRP A 285 31.92 15.76 -3.19
N PHE A 286 31.09 14.80 -2.81
CA PHE A 286 30.72 14.47 -1.44
C PHE A 286 31.61 13.32 -0.95
N ALA A 287 32.35 13.54 0.14
CA ALA A 287 33.30 12.57 0.71
C ALA A 287 32.58 11.41 1.42
N THR A 288 31.71 10.70 0.69
CA THR A 288 30.89 9.59 1.22
C THR A 288 31.74 8.40 1.69
N SER A 289 33.02 8.29 1.26
CA SER A 289 33.96 7.31 1.77
C SER A 289 34.29 7.50 3.26
N GLN A 290 34.27 8.74 3.76
CA GLN A 290 34.38 9.02 5.18
C GLN A 290 33.18 8.60 6.01
N LEU A 291 32.05 8.32 5.32
CA LEU A 291 30.75 7.89 5.89
C LEU A 291 30.46 6.40 5.63
N GLY A 292 31.50 5.59 5.37
CA GLY A 292 31.40 4.14 5.22
C GLY A 292 31.00 3.65 3.84
N LYS A 293 31.17 4.46 2.79
CA LYS A 293 31.01 4.02 1.40
C LYS A 293 32.39 3.72 0.78
N ASP A 294 32.46 2.84 -0.22
CA ASP A 294 33.71 2.49 -0.90
C ASP A 294 34.30 3.65 -1.72
N LYS A 295 33.45 4.52 -2.26
CA LYS A 295 33.85 5.63 -3.15
C LYS A 295 33.04 6.89 -2.87
N ASP A 296 33.67 8.04 -3.10
CA ASP A 296 33.01 9.33 -3.01
C ASP A 296 32.00 9.53 -4.15
N THR A 297 31.05 10.43 -3.91
CA THR A 297 29.92 10.68 -4.77
C THR A 297 29.97 12.07 -5.39
N VAL A 298 29.76 12.18 -6.70
CA VAL A 298 29.67 13.49 -7.38
C VAL A 298 28.33 14.13 -7.06
N LEU A 299 28.35 15.37 -6.55
CA LEU A 299 27.17 16.21 -6.35
C LEU A 299 26.92 17.13 -7.56
N ILE A 300 27.98 17.79 -8.06
CA ILE A 300 27.88 18.67 -9.23
C ILE A 300 28.93 18.22 -10.26
N LYS A 301 28.46 18.00 -11.48
CA LYS A 301 29.32 17.59 -12.59
C LYS A 301 30.24 18.72 -13.04
N LYS A 302 31.27 18.40 -13.85
CA LYS A 302 32.17 19.37 -14.48
C LYS A 302 31.41 20.39 -15.37
N SER A 303 30.24 20.03 -15.90
CA SER A 303 29.36 20.93 -16.64
C SER A 303 28.70 22.00 -15.77
N GLY A 304 28.78 21.92 -14.45
CA GLY A 304 28.06 22.75 -13.49
C GLY A 304 26.65 22.23 -13.14
N GLU A 305 26.21 21.13 -13.77
CA GLU A 305 24.90 20.53 -13.50
C GLU A 305 24.97 19.65 -12.24
N PRO A 306 23.99 19.75 -11.31
CA PRO A 306 23.81 18.81 -10.22
C PRO A 306 23.56 17.37 -10.73
N THR A 307 24.01 16.39 -9.96
CA THR A 307 23.55 15.01 -10.12
C THR A 307 22.22 14.83 -9.39
N TYR A 308 21.45 13.79 -9.68
CA TYR A 308 20.15 13.51 -9.03
C TYR A 308 20.23 13.48 -7.50
N ARG A 309 21.35 13.07 -6.92
CA ARG A 309 21.53 12.97 -5.46
C ARG A 309 21.40 14.30 -4.73
N LEU A 310 21.80 15.38 -5.37
CA LEU A 310 21.82 16.69 -4.71
C LEU A 310 20.39 17.29 -4.58
N PRO A 311 19.55 17.32 -5.63
CA PRO A 311 18.13 17.64 -5.49
C PRO A 311 17.42 16.73 -4.50
N ASP A 312 17.71 15.42 -4.50
CA ASP A 312 17.08 14.46 -3.59
C ASP A 312 17.42 14.76 -2.11
N ILE A 313 18.66 15.10 -1.78
CA ILE A 313 19.04 15.52 -0.41
C ILE A 313 18.27 16.78 -0.01
N ALA A 314 18.18 17.78 -0.90
CA ALA A 314 17.47 19.03 -0.64
C ALA A 314 15.97 18.79 -0.44
N TYR A 315 15.36 17.93 -1.23
CA TYR A 315 13.95 17.57 -1.15
C TYR A 315 13.63 16.78 0.12
N HIS A 316 14.44 15.79 0.49
CA HIS A 316 14.23 15.05 1.74
C HIS A 316 14.38 15.94 2.97
N ARG A 317 15.31 16.91 2.93
CA ARG A 317 15.39 17.94 3.96
C ARG A 317 14.08 18.74 4.03
N ASP A 318 13.53 19.17 2.91
CA ASP A 318 12.25 19.88 2.84
C ASP A 318 11.10 19.05 3.46
N LYS A 319 11.01 17.75 3.15
CA LYS A 319 10.02 16.85 3.78
C LYS A 319 10.15 16.86 5.32
N LEU A 320 11.38 16.77 5.83
CA LEU A 320 11.63 16.76 7.27
C LEU A 320 11.37 18.12 7.92
N ASP A 321 11.68 19.23 7.24
CA ASP A 321 11.40 20.61 7.68
C ASP A 321 9.88 20.87 7.75
N ARG A 322 9.07 20.23 6.90
CA ARG A 322 7.59 20.26 6.96
C ARG A 322 7.02 19.49 8.17
N GLY A 323 7.87 18.80 8.93
CA GLY A 323 7.51 18.17 10.21
C GLY A 323 6.78 16.84 10.10
N PHE A 324 7.06 16.04 9.08
CA PHE A 324 6.58 14.66 8.99
C PHE A 324 7.33 13.75 9.98
N ASP A 325 6.60 12.81 10.57
CA ASP A 325 7.16 11.80 11.48
C ASP A 325 7.78 10.64 10.71
N LEU A 326 7.28 10.38 9.50
CA LEU A 326 7.74 9.33 8.60
C LEU A 326 7.57 9.78 7.15
N CYS A 327 8.63 9.67 6.37
CA CYS A 327 8.65 9.91 4.93
C CYS A 327 8.86 8.56 4.24
N ILE A 328 7.96 8.17 3.34
CA ILE A 328 8.04 6.90 2.62
C ILE A 328 8.10 7.19 1.13
N ASP A 329 9.19 6.75 0.51
CA ASP A 329 9.42 6.90 -0.92
C ASP A 329 9.26 5.55 -1.63
N ILE A 330 8.45 5.50 -2.69
CA ILE A 330 8.19 4.27 -3.42
C ILE A 330 8.90 4.30 -4.76
N PHE A 331 9.98 3.54 -4.85
CA PHE A 331 10.88 3.50 -6.02
C PHE A 331 10.88 2.16 -6.75
N GLY A 332 11.12 2.21 -8.05
CA GLY A 332 11.52 1.04 -8.83
C GLY A 332 12.91 0.51 -8.40
N ALA A 333 13.16 -0.75 -8.66
CA ALA A 333 14.41 -1.41 -8.27
C ALA A 333 15.67 -0.79 -8.91
N ASP A 334 15.53 -0.01 -9.95
CA ASP A 334 16.61 0.74 -10.62
C ASP A 334 17.15 1.93 -9.79
N HIS A 335 16.44 2.38 -8.76
CA HIS A 335 16.86 3.47 -7.88
C HIS A 335 17.58 3.03 -6.59
N ILE A 336 17.74 1.73 -6.36
CA ILE A 336 18.25 1.17 -5.09
C ILE A 336 19.66 1.67 -4.71
N ASP A 337 20.49 1.99 -5.69
CA ASP A 337 21.89 2.37 -5.45
C ASP A 337 22.07 3.86 -5.11
N THR A 338 21.04 4.68 -5.27
CA THR A 338 21.14 6.14 -5.13
C THR A 338 20.71 6.64 -3.76
N TYR A 339 19.64 6.11 -3.20
CA TYR A 339 19.04 6.61 -1.95
C TYR A 339 19.95 6.48 -0.71
N PRO A 340 20.88 5.50 -0.56
CA PRO A 340 21.75 5.47 0.61
C PRO A 340 22.67 6.70 0.74
N ASP A 341 23.02 7.34 -0.38
CA ASP A 341 23.82 8.59 -0.37
C ASP A 341 22.96 9.77 0.09
N VAL A 342 21.68 9.77 -0.24
CA VAL A 342 20.71 10.75 0.24
C VAL A 342 20.56 10.66 1.76
N LEU A 343 20.39 9.46 2.33
CA LEU A 343 20.30 9.26 3.77
C LEU A 343 21.56 9.73 4.49
N ARG A 344 22.77 9.45 3.96
CA ARG A 344 24.03 9.97 4.51
C ARG A 344 24.07 11.49 4.51
N GLY A 345 23.61 12.11 3.42
CA GLY A 345 23.51 13.57 3.33
C GLY A 345 22.59 14.15 4.39
N ILE A 346 21.42 13.54 4.61
CA ILE A 346 20.44 13.93 5.62
C ILE A 346 21.01 13.82 7.03
N ASP A 347 21.68 12.72 7.36
CA ASP A 347 22.35 12.53 8.67
C ASP A 347 23.42 13.61 8.92
N VAL A 348 24.27 13.87 7.93
CA VAL A 348 25.31 14.92 8.03
C VAL A 348 24.71 16.30 8.25
N LEU A 349 23.57 16.59 7.64
CA LEU A 349 22.83 17.84 7.84
C LEU A 349 22.20 17.95 9.23
N GLY A 350 22.22 16.88 10.05
CA GLY A 350 21.71 16.86 11.42
C GLY A 350 20.23 16.46 11.54
N TYR A 351 19.65 15.91 10.50
CA TYR A 351 18.30 15.35 10.53
C TYR A 351 18.32 13.86 10.86
N ASP A 352 17.22 13.34 11.39
CA ASP A 352 17.05 11.92 11.67
C ASP A 352 16.68 11.15 10.40
N ALA A 353 17.66 10.51 9.77
CA ALA A 353 17.45 9.71 8.56
C ALA A 353 16.58 8.46 8.80
N ASN A 354 16.37 8.01 10.06
CA ASN A 354 15.45 6.92 10.36
C ASN A 354 13.97 7.29 10.14
N LYS A 355 13.67 8.58 9.95
CA LYS A 355 12.36 9.04 9.53
C LYS A 355 12.09 8.86 8.03
N ILE A 356 13.10 8.47 7.26
CA ILE A 356 12.97 8.22 5.82
C ILE A 356 13.03 6.72 5.60
N ASP A 357 11.99 6.18 4.99
CA ASP A 357 11.86 4.78 4.65
C ASP A 357 11.61 4.61 3.14
N VAL A 358 12.13 3.55 2.57
CA VAL A 358 12.05 3.32 1.12
C VAL A 358 11.37 1.99 0.84
N LEU A 359 10.32 2.01 0.05
CA LEU A 359 9.65 0.83 -0.48
C LEU A 359 10.11 0.59 -1.92
N VAL A 360 10.98 -0.38 -2.10
CA VAL A 360 11.44 -0.78 -3.45
C VAL A 360 10.50 -1.82 -4.05
N TYR A 361 9.99 -1.55 -5.25
CA TYR A 361 9.16 -2.52 -5.97
C TYR A 361 9.84 -3.04 -7.23
N GLN A 362 9.51 -4.29 -7.61
CA GLN A 362 10.01 -4.95 -8.80
C GLN A 362 9.14 -4.66 -10.04
N PHE A 363 9.73 -4.84 -11.22
CA PHE A 363 9.07 -4.58 -12.49
C PHE A 363 7.83 -5.44 -12.73
N VAL A 364 6.99 -4.98 -13.66
CA VAL A 364 5.81 -5.68 -14.15
C VAL A 364 6.08 -6.17 -15.58
N THR A 365 5.81 -7.44 -15.82
CA THR A 365 5.79 -8.02 -17.16
C THR A 365 4.36 -8.40 -17.52
N LEU A 366 3.84 -7.89 -18.63
CA LEU A 366 2.57 -8.34 -19.16
C LEU A 366 2.76 -9.71 -19.82
N VAL A 367 1.92 -10.67 -19.43
CA VAL A 367 1.90 -12.01 -20.01
C VAL A 367 0.50 -12.39 -20.48
N LYS A 368 0.42 -13.31 -21.42
CA LYS A 368 -0.81 -13.96 -21.84
C LYS A 368 -0.52 -15.44 -22.04
N ASP A 369 -1.24 -16.29 -21.35
CA ASP A 369 -1.03 -17.74 -21.34
C ASP A 369 0.45 -18.12 -21.05
N GLY A 370 1.07 -17.43 -20.08
CA GLY A 370 2.45 -17.66 -19.64
C GLY A 370 3.54 -17.18 -20.62
N LYS A 371 3.21 -16.41 -21.66
CA LYS A 371 4.16 -15.85 -22.63
C LYS A 371 4.16 -14.32 -22.55
N PRO A 372 5.31 -13.65 -22.74
CA PRO A 372 5.36 -12.20 -22.82
C PRO A 372 4.35 -11.67 -23.84
N TYR A 373 3.51 -10.74 -23.39
CA TYR A 373 2.43 -10.17 -24.18
C TYR A 373 2.73 -8.71 -24.52
N LYS A 374 2.78 -8.40 -25.81
CA LYS A 374 2.86 -7.04 -26.32
C LYS A 374 1.47 -6.60 -26.76
N MET A 375 0.87 -5.71 -26.01
CA MET A 375 -0.37 -5.05 -26.43
C MET A 375 -0.08 -4.14 -27.63
N SER A 376 -1.09 -3.96 -28.50
CA SER A 376 -1.02 -2.97 -29.56
C SER A 376 -0.98 -1.58 -28.92
N THR A 377 0.08 -0.83 -29.16
CA THR A 377 0.27 0.52 -28.62
C THR A 377 -0.17 1.55 -29.67
N ARG A 378 -1.08 2.46 -29.30
CA ARG A 378 -1.56 3.52 -30.18
C ARG A 378 -0.90 4.86 -29.87
N LYS A 379 -0.67 5.16 -28.59
CA LYS A 379 -0.20 6.47 -28.15
C LYS A 379 1.31 6.58 -27.94
N ALA A 380 2.01 5.45 -27.73
CA ALA A 380 3.44 5.43 -27.43
C ALA A 380 4.09 4.12 -27.91
N ASN A 381 5.42 4.03 -27.85
CA ASN A 381 6.16 2.80 -28.16
C ASN A 381 6.15 1.76 -27.00
N PHE A 382 5.30 1.99 -26.00
CA PHE A 382 5.12 1.16 -24.81
C PHE A 382 3.63 1.08 -24.45
N VAL A 383 3.23 0.07 -23.69
CA VAL A 383 1.87 -0.06 -23.19
C VAL A 383 1.59 1.00 -22.12
N THR A 384 0.60 1.83 -22.34
CA THR A 384 0.14 2.82 -21.36
C THR A 384 -0.74 2.17 -20.29
N LEU A 385 -0.81 2.81 -19.14
CA LEU A 385 -1.69 2.36 -18.07
C LEU A 385 -3.18 2.45 -18.47
N ASP A 386 -3.54 3.47 -19.25
CA ASP A 386 -4.91 3.61 -19.78
C ASP A 386 -5.29 2.48 -20.75
N GLU A 387 -4.36 2.05 -21.61
CA GLU A 387 -4.59 0.91 -22.51
C GLU A 387 -4.84 -0.38 -21.71
N LEU A 388 -4.06 -0.62 -20.64
CA LEU A 388 -4.28 -1.76 -19.76
C LEU A 388 -5.65 -1.69 -19.07
N MET A 389 -6.01 -0.53 -18.49
CA MET A 389 -7.32 -0.33 -17.85
C MET A 389 -8.49 -0.46 -18.82
N ASN A 390 -8.33 -0.04 -20.07
CA ASN A 390 -9.34 -0.24 -21.11
C ASN A 390 -9.53 -1.73 -21.45
N GLU A 391 -8.48 -2.53 -21.30
CA GLU A 391 -8.48 -3.95 -21.62
C GLU A 391 -9.11 -4.81 -20.51
N VAL A 392 -8.82 -4.51 -19.23
CA VAL A 392 -9.19 -5.35 -18.09
C VAL A 392 -10.01 -4.64 -16.99
N GLY A 393 -10.16 -3.35 -17.06
CA GLY A 393 -10.82 -2.54 -16.04
C GLY A 393 -9.88 -2.05 -14.93
N SER A 394 -10.30 -1.00 -14.23
CA SER A 394 -9.51 -0.35 -13.18
C SER A 394 -9.34 -1.24 -11.94
N ASP A 395 -10.44 -1.83 -11.43
CA ASP A 395 -10.42 -2.70 -10.24
C ASP A 395 -9.50 -3.89 -10.41
N VAL A 396 -9.59 -4.55 -11.57
CA VAL A 396 -8.74 -5.70 -11.90
C VAL A 396 -7.28 -5.27 -11.99
N THR A 397 -7.00 -4.13 -12.63
CA THR A 397 -5.64 -3.60 -12.73
C THR A 397 -5.05 -3.32 -11.35
N ARG A 398 -5.78 -2.63 -10.48
CA ARG A 398 -5.36 -2.36 -9.09
C ARG A 398 -5.07 -3.64 -8.33
N PHE A 399 -6.00 -4.56 -8.33
CA PHE A 399 -5.88 -5.81 -7.58
C PHE A 399 -4.68 -6.64 -8.03
N PHE A 400 -4.50 -6.83 -9.34
CA PHE A 400 -3.41 -7.62 -9.88
C PHE A 400 -2.04 -7.00 -9.54
N PHE A 401 -1.91 -5.67 -9.53
CA PHE A 401 -0.68 -5.00 -9.09
C PHE A 401 -0.33 -5.27 -7.63
N LEU A 402 -1.32 -5.57 -6.79
CA LEU A 402 -1.16 -5.83 -5.36
C LEU A 402 -1.05 -7.32 -5.00
N MET A 403 -1.30 -8.26 -5.92
CA MET A 403 -1.34 -9.71 -5.62
C MET A 403 -0.02 -10.29 -5.11
N ARG A 404 1.10 -9.62 -5.37
CA ARG A 404 2.44 -10.06 -4.97
C ARG A 404 3.10 -9.03 -4.07
N SER A 405 4.02 -9.51 -3.21
CA SER A 405 4.88 -8.62 -2.44
C SER A 405 5.54 -7.58 -3.36
N PRO A 406 5.70 -6.33 -2.92
CA PRO A 406 6.42 -5.31 -3.70
C PRO A 406 7.79 -5.78 -4.20
N SER A 407 8.55 -6.50 -3.37
CA SER A 407 9.88 -7.03 -3.68
C SER A 407 9.91 -8.18 -4.70
N THR A 408 8.74 -8.69 -5.11
CA THR A 408 8.62 -9.79 -6.05
C THR A 408 8.30 -9.27 -7.45
N HIS A 409 8.97 -9.82 -8.49
CA HIS A 409 8.62 -9.58 -9.89
C HIS A 409 7.15 -9.96 -10.12
N LEU A 410 6.43 -9.11 -10.85
CA LEU A 410 5.01 -9.29 -11.12
C LEU A 410 4.78 -9.67 -12.59
N GLU A 411 4.31 -10.88 -12.81
CA GLU A 411 3.72 -11.27 -14.09
C GLU A 411 2.22 -10.95 -14.05
N PHE A 412 1.80 -9.99 -14.88
CA PHE A 412 0.40 -9.61 -15.02
C PHE A 412 -0.20 -10.40 -16.17
N ASP A 413 -0.96 -11.44 -15.86
CA ASP A 413 -1.63 -12.27 -16.88
C ASP A 413 -2.94 -11.61 -17.34
N VAL A 414 -2.91 -11.07 -18.56
CA VAL A 414 -4.05 -10.37 -19.17
C VAL A 414 -5.20 -11.33 -19.48
N ALA A 415 -4.92 -12.62 -19.77
CA ALA A 415 -5.97 -13.60 -20.02
C ALA A 415 -6.74 -13.91 -18.72
N GLN A 416 -6.01 -14.18 -17.63
CA GLN A 416 -6.61 -14.39 -16.31
C GLN A 416 -7.37 -13.14 -15.83
N ALA A 417 -6.82 -11.97 -16.07
CA ALA A 417 -7.43 -10.69 -15.67
C ALA A 417 -8.79 -10.42 -16.36
N LYS A 418 -9.01 -10.95 -17.56
CA LYS A 418 -10.28 -10.84 -18.32
C LYS A 418 -11.30 -11.91 -17.98
N GLU A 419 -10.94 -12.92 -17.23
CA GLU A 419 -11.82 -14.04 -16.97
C GLU A 419 -12.92 -13.65 -15.97
N ALA A 420 -14.19 -13.82 -16.35
CA ALA A 420 -15.35 -13.57 -15.49
C ALA A 420 -15.75 -14.88 -14.79
N SER A 421 -14.84 -15.45 -14.00
CA SER A 421 -15.03 -16.68 -13.24
C SER A 421 -14.23 -16.66 -11.93
N ASP A 422 -14.38 -17.69 -11.12
CA ASP A 422 -13.64 -17.89 -9.86
C ASP A 422 -12.12 -18.03 -10.03
N LYS A 423 -11.63 -18.23 -11.25
CA LYS A 423 -10.19 -18.21 -11.55
C LYS A 423 -9.62 -16.79 -11.55
N ASN A 424 -10.45 -15.77 -11.73
CA ASN A 424 -10.07 -14.39 -11.53
C ASN A 424 -10.29 -14.01 -10.05
N PRO A 425 -9.23 -13.76 -9.27
CA PRO A 425 -9.36 -13.55 -7.83
C PRO A 425 -10.14 -12.28 -7.47
N VAL A 426 -10.17 -11.27 -8.33
CA VAL A 426 -11.02 -10.07 -8.13
C VAL A 426 -12.47 -10.45 -8.26
N PHE A 427 -12.82 -11.11 -9.37
CA PHE A 427 -14.18 -11.57 -9.63
C PHE A 427 -14.68 -12.48 -8.49
N TYR A 428 -13.81 -13.39 -8.01
CA TYR A 428 -14.14 -14.26 -6.88
C TYR A 428 -14.56 -13.47 -5.63
N LEU A 429 -13.79 -12.44 -5.24
CA LEU A 429 -14.10 -11.63 -4.07
C LEU A 429 -15.34 -10.75 -4.26
N GLN A 430 -15.47 -10.12 -5.41
CA GLN A 430 -16.64 -9.30 -5.75
C GLN A 430 -17.91 -10.16 -5.80
N TYR A 431 -17.82 -11.35 -6.41
CA TYR A 431 -18.92 -12.32 -6.43
C TYR A 431 -19.30 -12.82 -5.04
N ALA A 432 -18.30 -13.10 -4.17
CA ALA A 432 -18.57 -13.50 -2.78
C ALA A 432 -19.39 -12.42 -2.05
N HIS A 433 -19.00 -11.14 -2.17
CA HIS A 433 -19.74 -10.02 -1.59
C HIS A 433 -21.16 -9.93 -2.18
N ALA A 434 -21.32 -9.93 -3.50
CA ALA A 434 -22.63 -9.85 -4.18
C ALA A 434 -23.54 -11.02 -3.81
N ARG A 435 -22.99 -12.23 -3.66
CA ARG A 435 -23.73 -13.41 -3.22
C ARG A 435 -24.26 -13.24 -1.79
N ILE A 436 -23.44 -12.74 -0.87
CA ILE A 436 -23.90 -12.44 0.50
C ILE A 436 -25.05 -11.44 0.45
N GLN A 437 -24.92 -10.36 -0.30
CA GLN A 437 -26.01 -9.36 -0.45
C GLN A 437 -27.30 -9.99 -1.00
N SER A 438 -27.19 -10.93 -1.93
CA SER A 438 -28.35 -11.66 -2.45
C SER A 438 -29.04 -12.53 -1.39
N VAL A 439 -28.26 -13.20 -0.53
CA VAL A 439 -28.78 -13.99 0.61
C VAL A 439 -29.50 -13.07 1.61
N LEU A 440 -28.88 -11.93 1.95
CA LEU A 440 -29.46 -10.96 2.89
C LEU A 440 -30.78 -10.38 2.41
N ARG A 441 -30.93 -10.12 1.10
CA ARG A 441 -32.21 -9.69 0.52
C ARG A 441 -33.29 -10.74 0.73
N LYS A 442 -33.03 -12.01 0.45
CA LYS A 442 -34.00 -13.12 0.64
C LYS A 442 -34.38 -13.29 2.12
N VAL A 443 -33.42 -13.19 3.05
CA VAL A 443 -33.72 -13.22 4.48
C VAL A 443 -34.59 -12.04 4.90
N SER A 444 -34.37 -10.85 4.34
CA SER A 444 -35.20 -9.66 4.62
C SER A 444 -36.66 -9.84 4.12
N GLU A 445 -36.86 -10.50 2.99
CA GLU A 445 -38.19 -10.83 2.45
C GLU A 445 -38.94 -11.80 3.39
N GLU A 446 -38.23 -12.76 4.03
CA GLU A 446 -38.84 -13.76 4.92
C GLU A 446 -39.06 -13.25 6.35
N LEU A 447 -38.07 -12.51 6.94
CA LEU A 447 -38.17 -12.02 8.32
C LEU A 447 -38.89 -10.68 8.46
N GLY A 448 -39.04 -9.89 7.39
CA GLY A 448 -39.56 -8.53 7.42
C GLY A 448 -38.57 -7.50 7.98
N GLU A 449 -39.03 -6.27 8.27
CA GLU A 449 -38.21 -5.15 8.66
C GLU A 449 -37.58 -5.28 10.09
N ASN A 450 -38.10 -6.12 10.97
CA ASN A 450 -37.70 -6.27 12.38
C ASN A 450 -36.65 -7.35 12.65
N ARG A 451 -35.84 -7.72 11.66
CA ARG A 451 -34.83 -8.80 11.79
C ARG A 451 -33.75 -8.56 12.85
N SER A 452 -33.46 -7.31 13.20
CA SER A 452 -32.41 -6.98 14.18
C SER A 452 -32.78 -7.32 15.63
N GLY A 453 -34.07 -7.40 15.96
CA GLY A 453 -34.53 -7.77 17.30
C GLY A 453 -34.41 -9.26 17.62
N ASP A 454 -34.26 -10.10 16.59
CA ASP A 454 -34.20 -11.57 16.73
C ASP A 454 -32.76 -12.12 16.76
N VAL A 455 -31.73 -11.26 16.75
CA VAL A 455 -30.30 -11.71 16.72
C VAL A 455 -29.89 -12.20 18.11
N GLU A 456 -29.63 -13.49 18.21
CA GLU A 456 -29.14 -14.17 19.40
C GLU A 456 -27.81 -14.89 19.08
N TRP A 457 -26.67 -14.23 19.29
CA TRP A 457 -25.34 -14.77 18.97
C TRP A 457 -25.06 -16.13 19.61
N SER A 458 -25.66 -16.41 20.76
CA SER A 458 -25.55 -17.72 21.47
C SER A 458 -26.14 -18.90 20.70
N THR A 459 -26.94 -18.65 19.66
CA THR A 459 -27.47 -19.72 18.78
C THR A 459 -26.46 -20.20 17.75
N LEU A 460 -25.35 -19.51 17.58
CA LEU A 460 -24.29 -19.83 16.65
C LEU A 460 -23.25 -20.75 17.32
N GLU A 461 -23.50 -22.06 17.28
CA GLU A 461 -22.71 -23.07 18.00
C GLU A 461 -21.92 -24.00 17.03
N HIS A 462 -22.18 -23.93 15.73
CA HIS A 462 -21.52 -24.79 14.75
C HIS A 462 -20.05 -24.37 14.55
N GLU A 463 -19.16 -25.34 14.33
CA GLU A 463 -17.74 -25.09 14.15
C GLU A 463 -17.43 -24.12 13.00
N ALA A 464 -18.15 -24.21 11.88
CA ALA A 464 -18.02 -23.32 10.74
C ALA A 464 -18.45 -21.86 11.08
N GLU A 465 -19.43 -21.67 11.97
CA GLU A 465 -19.83 -20.33 12.46
C GLU A 465 -18.70 -19.72 13.31
N HIS A 466 -18.12 -20.52 14.22
CA HIS A 466 -17.00 -20.08 15.05
C HIS A 466 -15.74 -19.81 14.23
N SER A 467 -15.44 -20.62 13.20
CA SER A 467 -14.29 -20.42 12.31
C SER A 467 -14.40 -19.08 11.59
N LEU A 468 -15.58 -18.79 11.03
CA LEU A 468 -15.84 -17.51 10.37
C LEU A 468 -15.72 -16.32 11.34
N MET A 469 -16.31 -16.40 12.56
CA MET A 469 -16.17 -15.35 13.57
C MET A 469 -14.72 -15.08 13.92
N LYS A 470 -13.93 -16.14 14.18
CA LYS A 470 -12.50 -16.02 14.44
C LYS A 470 -11.76 -15.32 13.32
N LYS A 471 -12.07 -15.70 12.06
CA LYS A 471 -11.44 -15.08 10.88
C LYS A 471 -11.68 -13.58 10.85
N LEU A 472 -12.92 -13.14 11.13
CA LEU A 472 -13.26 -11.72 11.13
C LEU A 472 -12.46 -10.92 12.16
N PHE A 473 -12.24 -11.44 13.36
CA PHE A 473 -11.51 -10.75 14.43
C PHE A 473 -10.03 -10.47 14.10
N PHE A 474 -9.43 -11.17 13.14
CA PHE A 474 -8.05 -10.90 12.72
C PHE A 474 -7.92 -9.72 11.74
N PHE A 475 -9.01 -9.16 11.24
CA PHE A 475 -8.94 -8.09 10.25
C PHE A 475 -8.12 -6.87 10.70
N PRO A 476 -8.32 -6.29 11.92
CA PRO A 476 -7.51 -5.18 12.40
C PRO A 476 -6.00 -5.49 12.46
N ASP A 477 -5.66 -6.71 12.88
CA ASP A 477 -4.26 -7.16 12.95
C ASP A 477 -3.61 -7.31 11.58
N VAL A 478 -4.39 -7.76 10.58
CA VAL A 478 -3.92 -7.88 9.20
C VAL A 478 -3.63 -6.49 8.63
N ILE A 479 -4.49 -5.51 8.87
CA ILE A 479 -4.30 -4.13 8.42
C ILE A 479 -3.03 -3.54 9.05
N GLU A 480 -2.88 -3.65 10.37
CA GLU A 480 -1.69 -3.16 11.06
C GLU A 480 -0.41 -3.84 10.55
N THR A 481 -0.45 -5.17 10.39
CA THR A 481 0.70 -5.94 9.89
C THR A 481 1.05 -5.55 8.46
N ALA A 482 0.05 -5.35 7.59
CA ALA A 482 0.25 -4.91 6.22
C ALA A 482 0.87 -3.50 6.16
N ALA A 483 0.40 -2.58 7.02
CA ALA A 483 0.95 -1.23 7.11
C ALA A 483 2.40 -1.23 7.61
N ARG A 484 2.70 -1.92 8.74
CA ARG A 484 4.05 -1.96 9.32
C ARG A 484 5.07 -2.65 8.42
N ALA A 485 4.68 -3.76 7.79
CA ALA A 485 5.55 -4.49 6.87
C ALA A 485 5.63 -3.87 5.47
N LYS A 486 4.78 -2.89 5.14
CA LYS A 486 4.60 -2.34 3.79
C LYS A 486 4.25 -3.41 2.75
N GLU A 487 3.38 -4.33 3.15
CA GLU A 487 2.99 -5.51 2.39
C GLU A 487 1.46 -5.58 2.15
N PRO A 488 0.90 -4.73 1.26
CA PRO A 488 -0.55 -4.66 1.05
C PRO A 488 -1.17 -5.97 0.54
N HIS A 489 -0.39 -6.87 -0.08
CA HIS A 489 -0.84 -8.19 -0.52
C HIS A 489 -1.37 -9.07 0.63
N LYS A 490 -0.99 -8.81 1.88
CA LYS A 490 -1.53 -9.51 3.06
C LYS A 490 -3.04 -9.29 3.23
N VAL A 491 -3.53 -8.10 2.84
CA VAL A 491 -4.98 -7.82 2.85
C VAL A 491 -5.69 -8.71 1.82
N ILE A 492 -5.13 -8.84 0.62
CA ILE A 492 -5.69 -9.72 -0.43
C ILE A 492 -5.80 -11.17 0.07
N THR A 493 -4.72 -11.70 0.63
CA THR A 493 -4.70 -13.07 1.17
C THR A 493 -5.79 -13.24 2.22
N TYR A 494 -5.91 -12.30 3.16
CA TYR A 494 -6.93 -12.32 4.19
C TYR A 494 -8.35 -12.32 3.61
N LEU A 495 -8.63 -11.46 2.62
CA LEU A 495 -9.95 -11.40 1.99
C LEU A 495 -10.32 -12.70 1.27
N GLN A 496 -9.37 -13.31 0.57
CA GLN A 496 -9.56 -14.60 -0.10
C GLN A 496 -9.88 -15.71 0.91
N GLU A 497 -9.13 -15.79 1.99
CA GLU A 497 -9.39 -16.75 3.07
C GLU A 497 -10.73 -16.48 3.77
N THR A 498 -11.11 -15.21 3.98
CA THR A 498 -12.43 -14.84 4.55
C THR A 498 -13.58 -15.25 3.64
N ALA A 499 -13.45 -15.08 2.33
CA ALA A 499 -14.45 -15.52 1.36
C ALA A 499 -14.56 -17.05 1.30
N GLN A 500 -13.45 -17.79 1.49
CA GLN A 500 -13.45 -19.25 1.60
C GLN A 500 -14.13 -19.71 2.88
N GLU A 501 -13.84 -19.10 4.03
CA GLU A 501 -14.50 -19.40 5.31
C GLU A 501 -16.00 -19.11 5.25
N PHE A 502 -16.40 -17.99 4.61
CA PHE A 502 -17.81 -17.72 4.38
C PHE A 502 -18.46 -18.80 3.50
N THR A 503 -17.79 -19.25 2.46
CA THR A 503 -18.31 -20.31 1.58
C THR A 503 -18.49 -21.62 2.36
N HIS A 504 -17.54 -21.97 3.20
CA HIS A 504 -17.65 -23.14 4.09
C HIS A 504 -18.83 -23.00 5.07
N PHE A 505 -18.92 -21.87 5.77
CA PHE A 505 -20.06 -21.56 6.65
C PHE A 505 -21.39 -21.69 5.91
N TYR A 506 -21.52 -21.11 4.71
CA TYR A 506 -22.76 -21.14 3.94
C TYR A 506 -23.18 -22.54 3.47
N HIS A 507 -22.23 -23.45 3.26
CA HIS A 507 -22.49 -24.85 2.93
C HIS A 507 -22.91 -25.67 4.13
N GLU A 508 -22.25 -25.49 5.27
CA GLU A 508 -22.48 -26.28 6.48
C GLU A 508 -23.71 -25.76 7.27
N CYS A 509 -23.94 -24.45 7.26
CA CYS A 509 -24.96 -23.80 8.08
C CYS A 509 -26.06 -23.20 7.19
N ARG A 510 -27.19 -23.90 7.11
CA ARG A 510 -28.35 -23.39 6.38
C ARG A 510 -28.84 -22.09 7.02
N ILE A 511 -29.10 -21.04 6.24
CA ILE A 511 -29.66 -19.78 6.73
C ILE A 511 -31.17 -19.78 6.60
N MET A 512 -31.69 -20.05 5.39
CA MET A 512 -33.14 -20.05 5.10
C MET A 512 -33.81 -21.29 5.66
N GLY A 513 -35.03 -21.11 6.19
CA GLY A 513 -35.87 -22.22 6.70
C GLY A 513 -35.48 -22.69 8.11
N GLU A 514 -34.60 -21.99 8.80
CA GLU A 514 -34.28 -22.21 10.20
C GLU A 514 -35.18 -21.39 11.14
N PRO A 515 -35.20 -21.67 12.47
CA PRO A 515 -35.88 -20.81 13.44
C PRO A 515 -35.48 -19.33 13.28
N LYS A 516 -36.41 -18.40 13.49
CA LYS A 516 -36.20 -16.97 13.24
C LYS A 516 -34.93 -16.40 13.89
N ASN A 517 -34.63 -16.75 15.14
CA ASN A 517 -33.44 -16.29 15.86
C ASN A 517 -32.15 -16.86 15.24
N VAL A 518 -32.12 -18.13 14.82
CA VAL A 518 -30.98 -18.74 14.13
C VAL A 518 -30.80 -18.09 12.77
N MET A 519 -31.89 -17.92 11.99
CA MET A 519 -31.86 -17.27 10.69
C MET A 519 -31.37 -15.83 10.80
N ALA A 520 -31.86 -15.05 11.78
CA ALA A 520 -31.45 -13.67 12.02
C ALA A 520 -29.96 -13.59 12.41
N SER A 521 -29.49 -14.49 13.30
CA SER A 521 -28.11 -14.51 13.76
C SER A 521 -27.13 -14.91 12.66
N ARG A 522 -27.44 -15.94 11.85
CA ARG A 522 -26.65 -16.34 10.68
C ARG A 522 -26.61 -15.26 9.60
N ALA A 523 -27.76 -14.60 9.35
CA ALA A 523 -27.83 -13.48 8.43
C ALA A 523 -26.99 -12.29 8.93
N LYS A 524 -27.00 -12.01 10.25
CA LYS A 524 -26.15 -10.94 10.82
C LYS A 524 -24.66 -11.26 10.71
N LEU A 525 -24.25 -12.51 10.92
CA LEU A 525 -22.87 -12.95 10.68
C LEU A 525 -22.47 -12.77 9.21
N ALA A 526 -23.36 -13.12 8.27
CA ALA A 526 -23.15 -12.91 6.84
C ALA A 526 -23.04 -11.39 6.51
N GLU A 527 -23.90 -10.55 7.07
CA GLU A 527 -23.87 -9.09 6.89
C GLU A 527 -22.54 -8.48 7.35
N VAL A 528 -22.07 -8.86 8.55
CA VAL A 528 -20.77 -8.44 9.06
C VAL A 528 -19.63 -8.91 8.14
N THR A 529 -19.71 -10.13 7.64
CA THR A 529 -18.71 -10.66 6.70
C THR A 529 -18.68 -9.84 5.41
N ALA A 530 -19.86 -9.50 4.83
CA ALA A 530 -19.93 -8.64 3.65
C ALA A 530 -19.30 -7.27 3.91
N THR A 531 -19.56 -6.68 5.07
CA THR A 531 -18.99 -5.38 5.46
C THR A 531 -17.46 -5.46 5.60
N VAL A 532 -16.91 -6.51 6.21
CA VAL A 532 -15.46 -6.72 6.31
C VAL A 532 -14.83 -6.91 4.93
N LEU A 533 -15.45 -7.68 4.04
CA LEU A 533 -14.98 -7.82 2.65
C LEU A 533 -15.00 -6.47 1.92
N LYS A 534 -16.06 -5.68 2.06
CA LYS A 534 -16.18 -4.33 1.49
C LYS A 534 -15.10 -3.39 2.04
N ASN A 535 -14.87 -3.38 3.36
CA ASN A 535 -13.83 -2.57 3.98
C ASN A 535 -12.44 -2.93 3.43
N GLY A 536 -12.13 -4.22 3.34
CA GLY A 536 -10.86 -4.68 2.79
C GLY A 536 -10.69 -4.36 1.29
N LEU A 537 -11.73 -4.55 0.48
CA LEU A 537 -11.71 -4.15 -0.94
C LEU A 537 -11.53 -2.63 -1.09
N SER A 538 -12.20 -1.83 -0.25
CA SER A 538 -12.05 -0.36 -0.23
C SER A 538 -10.61 0.07 0.09
N LEU A 539 -9.92 -0.61 1.01
CA LEU A 539 -8.49 -0.38 1.28
C LEU A 539 -7.62 -0.63 0.06
N LEU A 540 -7.97 -1.61 -0.76
CA LEU A 540 -7.28 -1.88 -2.03
C LEU A 540 -7.71 -0.93 -3.15
N GLY A 541 -8.73 -0.07 -2.93
CA GLY A 541 -9.35 0.78 -3.93
C GLY A 541 -10.10 -0.01 -5.00
N VAL A 542 -10.73 -1.10 -4.61
CA VAL A 542 -11.54 -2.01 -5.45
C VAL A 542 -12.98 -1.94 -4.99
N GLU A 543 -13.91 -1.90 -5.92
CA GLU A 543 -15.34 -1.86 -5.61
C GLU A 543 -15.87 -3.18 -5.05
N ALA A 544 -16.85 -3.10 -4.17
CA ALA A 544 -17.62 -4.24 -3.65
C ALA A 544 -19.06 -4.16 -4.16
N PRO A 545 -19.38 -4.72 -5.34
CA PRO A 545 -20.70 -4.62 -5.95
C PRO A 545 -21.75 -5.39 -5.12
N GLU A 546 -22.96 -4.87 -5.07
CA GLU A 546 -24.09 -5.54 -4.39
C GLU A 546 -24.78 -6.60 -5.28
N SER A 547 -24.48 -6.60 -6.57
CA SER A 547 -24.98 -7.56 -7.56
C SER A 547 -23.99 -7.73 -8.70
N MET A 548 -23.89 -8.93 -9.23
CA MET A 548 -23.08 -9.28 -10.40
C MET A 548 -23.87 -10.17 -11.33
#